data_6ac5d499599440a75eb865a9b485de80
#
_entry.id   6ac5d499599440a75eb865a9b485de80
#
_cell.length_a   1.000
_cell.length_b   1.000
_cell.length_c   1.000
_cell.angle_alpha   90.00
_cell.angle_beta   90.00
_cell.angle_gamma   90.00
#
_symmetry.space_group_name_H-M   'P 1'
#
loop_
_entity.id
_entity.type
_entity.pdbx_description
1 polymer ?
#
loop_
_entity_poly.entity_id
_entity_poly.type
_entity_poly.pdbx_seq_one_letter_code
_entity_poly.pdbx_strand_id
1 'polypeptide(L)'
;MRVHLINPSALAFGVGVITPRWLYVLAAATPEQYGDPIITDETLDPWDSTTVSAGDVVGIGIHTGNAVDGYRIGKAVRERGAYVVYGGIHATLYPEEAMSLGQAHAIVKGDGDLVWAQVIADCVRNAPLPMYDGGKVEGADFKPARWSLIPPGKYMWASVQTVRGCPKHCSFCSVWKTDGQRPRQRTVDAVIGEIVDLRRRGFWFVALADDNFYPVTLDDLAKAGRRADKTRLEELKAMRAERFELMAALAELPGDMVFFTQITMEAAEDSDFLAAMKKANIKGALVGVEAVTPEGLKDVYKDFNYSGEQLVDRLRAFRHNGVHVLGSFIFGLPSDRPETFELTAKLAERSGITFAQFVMLTPFPGTVDFAAWEKSMESDPTRIEGIPLTRHWLIPKGKQPKVYVPHPIMSAEDIRTRTQGVWDQFYSWRNVWARAHCVESLKSRVAFMLISKLYRQMYANTGIATDSARINRSATWARLIAKPLQKIFSGKPMPELQVPRRFEAELHVGV
;
A
#
# COMPACT_ATOMS: atom_id res chain seq x y z
N MET A 1 13.98 -24.10 18.79
CA MET A 1 12.91 -23.14 18.51
C MET A 1 13.41 -22.18 17.43
N ARG A 2 12.63 -21.96 16.40
CA ARG A 2 12.92 -21.02 15.32
C ARG A 2 11.78 -20.01 15.20
N VAL A 3 12.07 -18.85 14.63
CA VAL A 3 11.07 -17.82 14.35
C VAL A 3 10.75 -17.86 12.86
N HIS A 4 9.46 -17.87 12.51
CA HIS A 4 8.97 -17.78 11.14
C HIS A 4 8.15 -16.51 10.97
N LEU A 5 8.31 -15.85 9.83
CA LEU A 5 7.53 -14.67 9.43
C LEU A 5 6.87 -14.95 8.08
N ILE A 6 5.54 -14.92 8.03
CA ILE A 6 4.78 -15.36 6.85
C ILE A 6 3.85 -14.27 6.36
N ASN A 7 4.00 -13.90 5.08
CA ASN A 7 3.05 -13.09 4.34
C ASN A 7 2.10 -13.99 3.54
N PRO A 8 0.84 -14.18 3.96
CA PRO A 8 -0.09 -15.08 3.30
C PRO A 8 -0.53 -14.56 1.92
N SER A 9 -0.71 -15.47 0.97
CA SER A 9 -1.32 -15.16 -0.33
C SER A 9 -2.05 -16.35 -0.90
N ALA A 10 -3.19 -16.12 -1.56
CA ALA A 10 -3.89 -17.14 -2.30
C ALA A 10 -3.18 -17.58 -3.59
N LEU A 11 -2.24 -16.76 -4.09
CA LEU A 11 -1.59 -16.96 -5.39
C LEU A 11 -0.09 -16.71 -5.27
N ALA A 12 0.69 -17.67 -5.71
CA ALA A 12 2.13 -17.56 -5.85
C ALA A 12 2.51 -17.31 -7.32
N PHE A 13 3.21 -16.21 -7.57
CA PHE A 13 3.64 -15.83 -8.92
C PHE A 13 5.12 -16.13 -9.19
N GLY A 14 5.88 -16.50 -8.16
CA GLY A 14 7.33 -16.74 -8.24
C GLY A 14 8.17 -15.45 -8.28
N VAL A 15 7.53 -14.30 -8.37
CA VAL A 15 8.12 -12.96 -8.37
C VAL A 15 7.17 -12.02 -7.68
N GLY A 16 7.67 -11.21 -6.75
CA GLY A 16 6.94 -10.12 -6.11
C GLY A 16 7.11 -8.81 -6.88
N VAL A 17 6.04 -8.03 -7.00
CA VAL A 17 6.12 -6.69 -7.59
C VAL A 17 6.86 -5.75 -6.65
N ILE A 18 6.50 -5.77 -5.37
CA ILE A 18 7.06 -4.90 -4.34
C ILE A 18 7.38 -5.72 -3.08
N THR A 19 8.43 -5.35 -2.38
CA THR A 19 8.85 -6.06 -1.16
C THR A 19 7.84 -5.84 -0.02
N PRO A 20 7.42 -6.88 0.72
CA PRO A 20 6.63 -6.74 1.94
C PRO A 20 7.56 -6.32 3.10
N ARG A 21 7.85 -5.02 3.22
CA ARG A 21 8.84 -4.47 4.14
C ARG A 21 8.65 -4.94 5.60
N TRP A 22 7.41 -5.10 6.03
CA TRP A 22 7.10 -5.50 7.41
C TRP A 22 7.75 -6.84 7.84
N LEU A 23 7.92 -7.79 6.90
CA LEU A 23 8.63 -9.05 7.19
C LEU A 23 10.07 -8.78 7.65
N TYR A 24 10.75 -7.88 6.97
CA TYR A 24 12.15 -7.54 7.22
C TYR A 24 12.30 -6.62 8.44
N VAL A 25 11.26 -5.83 8.77
CA VAL A 25 11.19 -5.05 10.01
C VAL A 25 11.06 -5.97 11.22
N LEU A 26 10.16 -6.95 11.19
CA LEU A 26 10.04 -7.93 12.27
C LEU A 26 11.26 -8.85 12.34
N ALA A 27 11.91 -9.13 11.21
CA ALA A 27 13.19 -9.85 11.22
C ALA A 27 14.28 -9.06 11.94
N ALA A 28 14.34 -7.74 11.77
CA ALA A 28 15.25 -6.87 12.53
C ALA A 28 14.87 -6.76 14.03
N ALA A 29 13.58 -6.86 14.35
CA ALA A 29 13.09 -6.86 15.73
C ALA A 29 13.20 -8.23 16.41
N THR A 30 13.58 -9.29 15.69
CA THR A 30 13.80 -10.62 16.26
C THR A 30 15.14 -10.67 16.96
N PRO A 31 15.20 -10.99 18.28
CA PRO A 31 16.46 -11.06 19.02
C PRO A 31 17.43 -12.10 18.44
N GLU A 32 18.71 -11.75 18.35
CA GLU A 32 19.78 -12.56 17.73
C GLU A 32 19.91 -13.97 18.33
N GLN A 33 19.61 -14.12 19.63
CA GLN A 33 19.65 -15.41 20.32
C GLN A 33 18.73 -16.47 19.71
N TYR A 34 17.74 -16.07 18.89
CA TYR A 34 16.83 -17.00 18.20
C TYR A 34 17.26 -17.28 16.74
N GLY A 35 18.38 -16.71 16.31
CA GLY A 35 18.91 -16.82 14.96
C GLY A 35 18.11 -16.02 13.93
N ASP A 36 18.42 -16.22 12.66
CA ASP A 36 17.73 -15.56 11.55
C ASP A 36 16.32 -16.13 11.38
N PRO A 37 15.28 -15.27 11.34
CA PRO A 37 13.94 -15.72 11.07
C PRO A 37 13.81 -16.34 9.67
N ILE A 38 13.00 -17.38 9.56
CA ILE A 38 12.62 -17.97 8.26
C ILE A 38 11.50 -17.10 7.67
N ILE A 39 11.81 -16.41 6.58
CA ILE A 39 10.87 -15.51 5.92
C ILE A 39 10.19 -16.24 4.76
N THR A 40 8.86 -16.24 4.75
CA THR A 40 8.03 -16.77 3.67
C THR A 40 7.09 -15.69 3.15
N ASP A 41 7.20 -15.38 1.88
CA ASP A 41 6.21 -14.58 1.14
C ASP A 41 5.48 -15.51 0.15
N GLU A 42 4.21 -15.86 0.43
CA GLU A 42 3.42 -16.73 -0.45
C GLU A 42 3.14 -16.12 -1.82
N THR A 43 3.41 -14.83 -2.03
CA THR A 43 3.37 -14.26 -3.39
C THR A 43 4.52 -14.78 -4.26
N LEU A 44 5.61 -15.22 -3.65
CA LEU A 44 6.75 -15.83 -4.33
C LEU A 44 6.56 -17.33 -4.48
N ASP A 45 6.49 -18.03 -3.36
CA ASP A 45 6.40 -19.49 -3.31
C ASP A 45 5.40 -19.91 -2.21
N PRO A 46 4.57 -20.93 -2.42
CA PRO A 46 3.66 -21.43 -1.40
C PRO A 46 4.39 -21.82 -0.11
N TRP A 47 3.79 -21.52 1.03
CA TRP A 47 4.35 -21.92 2.32
C TRP A 47 4.30 -23.44 2.49
N ASP A 48 5.40 -24.01 2.98
CA ASP A 48 5.54 -25.43 3.29
C ASP A 48 5.44 -25.66 4.80
N SER A 49 4.39 -26.32 5.24
CA SER A 49 4.13 -26.65 6.64
C SER A 49 5.22 -27.52 7.26
N THR A 50 5.97 -28.31 6.45
CA THR A 50 7.03 -29.21 6.96
C THR A 50 8.23 -28.45 7.52
N THR A 51 8.35 -27.17 7.21
CA THR A 51 9.42 -26.31 7.74
C THR A 51 9.23 -25.92 9.19
N VAL A 52 8.02 -26.08 9.75
CA VAL A 52 7.67 -25.72 11.12
C VAL A 52 7.73 -26.94 12.05
N SER A 53 8.30 -26.77 13.22
CA SER A 53 8.42 -27.78 14.28
C SER A 53 7.69 -27.34 15.55
N ALA A 54 7.39 -28.29 16.44
CA ALA A 54 6.78 -27.99 17.72
C ALA A 54 7.65 -27.00 18.53
N GLY A 55 7.01 -26.02 19.15
CA GLY A 55 7.66 -24.96 19.91
C GLY A 55 8.24 -23.81 19.09
N ASP A 56 8.20 -23.86 17.74
CA ASP A 56 8.55 -22.70 16.88
C ASP A 56 7.53 -21.56 17.07
N VAL A 57 7.94 -20.30 16.82
CA VAL A 57 7.05 -19.12 16.86
C VAL A 57 6.83 -18.62 15.45
N VAL A 58 5.56 -18.55 15.04
CA VAL A 58 5.17 -18.18 13.67
C VAL A 58 4.36 -16.88 13.68
N GLY A 59 4.96 -15.80 13.20
CA GLY A 59 4.31 -14.50 12.97
C GLY A 59 3.66 -14.44 11.60
N ILE A 60 2.38 -14.17 11.55
CA ILE A 60 1.56 -14.12 10.32
C ILE A 60 0.95 -12.74 10.19
N GLY A 61 1.34 -11.98 9.16
CA GLY A 61 0.79 -10.65 8.89
C GLY A 61 -0.46 -10.71 8.02
N ILE A 62 -1.60 -10.27 8.54
CA ILE A 62 -2.87 -10.33 7.80
C ILE A 62 -3.51 -8.96 7.60
N HIS A 63 -4.04 -8.77 6.40
CA HIS A 63 -5.01 -7.74 6.06
C HIS A 63 -6.31 -8.40 5.59
N THR A 64 -7.40 -7.64 5.44
CA THR A 64 -8.71 -8.21 5.12
C THR A 64 -8.71 -9.10 3.87
N GLY A 65 -7.92 -8.76 2.85
CA GLY A 65 -7.87 -9.52 1.59
C GLY A 65 -7.15 -10.88 1.66
N ASN A 66 -6.31 -11.12 2.68
CA ASN A 66 -5.56 -12.38 2.87
C ASN A 66 -5.82 -13.08 4.22
N ALA A 67 -6.78 -12.56 5.01
CA ALA A 67 -7.06 -13.09 6.35
C ALA A 67 -7.37 -14.60 6.33
N VAL A 68 -8.21 -15.06 5.39
CA VAL A 68 -8.58 -16.48 5.26
C VAL A 68 -7.37 -17.34 4.89
N ASP A 69 -6.46 -16.85 4.03
CA ASP A 69 -5.23 -17.55 3.70
C ASP A 69 -4.31 -17.61 4.94
N GLY A 70 -4.24 -16.54 5.73
CA GLY A 70 -3.55 -16.53 7.02
C GLY A 70 -4.14 -17.53 8.01
N TYR A 71 -5.47 -17.62 8.12
CA TYR A 71 -6.13 -18.58 9.02
C TYR A 71 -5.86 -20.04 8.61
N ARG A 72 -5.79 -20.32 7.30
CA ARG A 72 -5.36 -21.64 6.80
C ARG A 72 -3.95 -22.00 7.29
N ILE A 73 -3.03 -21.07 7.21
CA ILE A 73 -1.65 -21.27 7.67
C ILE A 73 -1.62 -21.46 9.19
N GLY A 74 -2.30 -20.60 9.95
CA GLY A 74 -2.31 -20.69 11.42
C GLY A 74 -2.83 -22.02 11.95
N LYS A 75 -3.90 -22.57 11.35
CA LYS A 75 -4.39 -23.91 11.68
C LYS A 75 -3.32 -24.98 11.48
N ALA A 76 -2.67 -24.99 10.33
CA ALA A 76 -1.62 -25.95 10.03
C ALA A 76 -0.39 -25.79 10.94
N VAL A 77 -0.04 -24.56 11.33
CA VAL A 77 1.01 -24.29 12.33
C VAL A 77 0.63 -24.84 13.71
N ARG A 78 -0.61 -24.62 14.12
CA ARG A 78 -1.14 -25.15 15.39
C ARG A 78 -1.10 -26.68 15.45
N GLU A 79 -1.48 -27.35 14.37
CA GLU A 79 -1.42 -28.82 14.24
C GLU A 79 0.01 -29.36 14.38
N ARG A 80 1.02 -28.54 14.08
CA ARG A 80 2.44 -28.86 14.27
C ARG A 80 2.96 -28.60 15.68
N GLY A 81 2.13 -28.08 16.60
CA GLY A 81 2.51 -27.76 17.97
C GLY A 81 3.36 -26.48 18.09
N ALA A 82 3.33 -25.60 17.11
CA ALA A 82 4.02 -24.32 17.12
C ALA A 82 3.10 -23.18 17.56
N TYR A 83 3.68 -22.05 17.99
CA TYR A 83 2.94 -20.86 18.39
C TYR A 83 2.49 -20.05 17.18
N VAL A 84 1.22 -19.69 17.15
CA VAL A 84 0.59 -18.85 16.11
C VAL A 84 0.39 -17.45 16.65
N VAL A 85 1.01 -16.47 16.00
CA VAL A 85 0.88 -15.04 16.34
C VAL A 85 0.42 -14.27 15.11
N TYR A 86 -0.72 -13.58 15.21
CA TYR A 86 -1.17 -12.70 14.13
C TYR A 86 -0.88 -11.24 14.45
N GLY A 87 -0.51 -10.51 13.41
CA GLY A 87 -0.42 -9.06 13.39
C GLY A 87 -0.98 -8.48 12.10
N GLY A 88 -0.86 -7.17 11.95
CA GLY A 88 -1.36 -6.43 10.81
C GLY A 88 -2.77 -5.88 11.01
N ILE A 89 -3.24 -5.13 10.02
CA ILE A 89 -4.47 -4.34 10.14
C ILE A 89 -5.72 -5.18 10.45
N HIS A 90 -5.84 -6.37 9.84
CA HIS A 90 -7.01 -7.22 10.06
C HIS A 90 -7.01 -7.81 11.48
N ALA A 91 -5.88 -8.29 11.97
CA ALA A 91 -5.73 -8.80 13.34
C ALA A 91 -5.98 -7.68 14.38
N THR A 92 -5.61 -6.44 14.07
CA THR A 92 -5.89 -5.26 14.90
C THR A 92 -7.40 -4.96 14.99
N LEU A 93 -8.13 -5.09 13.87
CA LEU A 93 -9.55 -4.76 13.79
C LEU A 93 -10.47 -5.90 14.25
N TYR A 94 -10.07 -7.16 14.01
CA TYR A 94 -10.85 -8.36 14.34
C TYR A 94 -10.01 -9.39 15.13
N PRO A 95 -9.51 -9.02 16.32
CA PRO A 95 -8.67 -9.92 17.11
C PRO A 95 -9.40 -11.22 17.52
N GLU A 96 -10.70 -11.15 17.86
CA GLU A 96 -11.51 -12.30 18.24
C GLU A 96 -11.69 -13.29 17.07
N GLU A 97 -11.85 -12.77 15.84
CA GLU A 97 -11.94 -13.59 14.63
C GLU A 97 -10.61 -14.32 14.38
N ALA A 98 -9.48 -13.61 14.48
CA ALA A 98 -8.17 -14.19 14.32
C ALA A 98 -7.85 -15.22 15.43
N MET A 99 -8.28 -14.97 16.66
CA MET A 99 -8.17 -15.94 17.77
C MET A 99 -8.96 -17.22 17.50
N SER A 100 -10.20 -17.10 17.08
CA SER A 100 -11.11 -18.25 16.88
C SER A 100 -10.87 -18.96 15.56
N LEU A 101 -10.97 -18.27 14.42
CA LEU A 101 -10.84 -18.87 13.10
C LEU A 101 -9.39 -19.17 12.72
N GLY A 102 -8.46 -18.32 13.17
CA GLY A 102 -7.02 -18.48 12.93
C GLY A 102 -6.32 -19.37 13.95
N GLN A 103 -7.00 -19.75 15.05
CA GLN A 103 -6.45 -20.53 16.17
C GLN A 103 -5.18 -19.89 16.75
N ALA A 104 -5.16 -18.56 16.91
CA ALA A 104 -4.02 -17.85 17.45
C ALA A 104 -3.70 -18.24 18.90
N HIS A 105 -2.43 -18.13 19.27
CA HIS A 105 -2.01 -18.07 20.67
C HIS A 105 -1.92 -16.63 21.14
N ALA A 106 -1.60 -15.71 20.23
CA ALA A 106 -1.47 -14.30 20.52
C ALA A 106 -1.84 -13.42 19.30
N ILE A 107 -2.32 -12.21 19.59
CA ILE A 107 -2.57 -11.16 18.62
C ILE A 107 -1.70 -9.96 18.98
N VAL A 108 -1.04 -9.38 17.97
CA VAL A 108 -0.35 -8.08 18.09
C VAL A 108 -1.20 -7.01 17.40
N LYS A 109 -1.71 -6.06 18.18
CA LYS A 109 -2.47 -4.91 17.71
C LYS A 109 -1.55 -3.71 17.50
N GLY A 110 -1.86 -2.87 16.51
CA GLY A 110 -1.06 -1.69 16.22
C GLY A 110 0.32 -2.01 15.63
N ASP A 111 1.32 -1.19 15.95
CA ASP A 111 2.69 -1.32 15.45
C ASP A 111 3.44 -2.44 16.20
N GLY A 112 3.80 -3.51 15.51
CA GLY A 112 4.50 -4.66 16.11
C GLY A 112 5.99 -4.45 16.38
N ASP A 113 6.58 -3.39 15.89
CA ASP A 113 8.02 -3.13 15.80
C ASP A 113 8.75 -3.29 17.15
N LEU A 114 8.14 -2.82 18.26
CA LEU A 114 8.78 -2.81 19.58
C LEU A 114 8.34 -3.97 20.50
N VAL A 115 7.18 -4.57 20.23
CA VAL A 115 6.64 -5.63 21.13
C VAL A 115 6.99 -7.04 20.65
N TRP A 116 7.48 -7.20 19.42
CA TRP A 116 7.76 -8.52 18.83
C TRP A 116 8.73 -9.36 19.65
N ALA A 117 9.80 -8.77 20.16
CA ALA A 117 10.76 -9.47 21.02
C ALA A 117 10.12 -10.03 22.29
N GLN A 118 9.20 -9.26 22.91
CA GLN A 118 8.46 -9.70 24.08
C GLN A 118 7.52 -10.87 23.76
N VAL A 119 6.81 -10.79 22.61
CA VAL A 119 5.93 -11.88 22.14
C VAL A 119 6.70 -13.19 21.99
N ILE A 120 7.88 -13.16 21.37
CA ILE A 120 8.73 -14.34 21.22
C ILE A 120 9.14 -14.87 22.59
N ALA A 121 9.62 -14.00 23.48
CA ALA A 121 10.06 -14.40 24.82
C ALA A 121 8.95 -15.06 25.65
N ASP A 122 7.72 -14.57 25.55
CA ASP A 122 6.57 -15.14 26.24
C ASP A 122 6.15 -16.49 25.65
N CYS A 123 6.19 -16.66 24.32
CA CYS A 123 5.99 -17.95 23.67
C CYS A 123 7.03 -18.99 24.14
N VAL A 124 8.30 -18.59 24.24
CA VAL A 124 9.38 -19.47 24.74
C VAL A 124 9.12 -19.92 26.15
N ARG A 125 8.54 -19.05 27.01
CA ARG A 125 8.16 -19.39 28.38
C ARG A 125 6.86 -20.19 28.49
N ASN A 126 6.23 -20.56 27.38
CA ASN A 126 4.90 -21.16 27.30
C ASN A 126 3.80 -20.31 27.98
N ALA A 127 3.93 -19.00 27.98
CA ALA A 127 3.03 -18.06 28.63
C ALA A 127 2.74 -16.82 27.75
N PRO A 128 2.39 -16.98 26.45
CA PRO A 128 2.03 -15.84 25.63
C PRO A 128 0.74 -15.19 26.14
N LEU A 129 0.71 -13.86 26.18
CA LEU A 129 -0.53 -13.12 26.39
C LEU A 129 -1.44 -13.29 25.16
N PRO A 130 -2.77 -13.35 25.36
CA PRO A 130 -3.69 -13.42 24.24
C PRO A 130 -3.59 -12.20 23.31
N MET A 131 -3.19 -11.04 23.87
CA MET A 131 -3.10 -9.79 23.14
C MET A 131 -1.94 -8.94 23.62
N TYR A 132 -1.19 -8.37 22.66
CA TYR A 132 -0.15 -7.38 22.87
C TYR A 132 -0.56 -6.10 22.16
N ASP A 133 -0.40 -4.97 22.82
CA ASP A 133 -0.66 -3.65 22.21
C ASP A 133 0.67 -2.98 21.88
N GLY A 134 0.99 -2.91 20.58
CA GLY A 134 2.18 -2.21 20.07
C GLY A 134 1.98 -0.70 19.96
N GLY A 135 0.76 -0.22 20.18
CA GLY A 135 0.43 1.20 20.11
C GLY A 135 0.72 1.82 18.75
N LYS A 136 1.23 3.05 18.78
CA LYS A 136 1.69 3.82 17.62
C LYS A 136 3.12 4.26 17.87
N VAL A 137 4.08 3.60 17.25
CA VAL A 137 5.51 3.86 17.41
C VAL A 137 5.86 5.23 16.83
N GLU A 138 6.65 6.03 17.54
CA GLU A 138 7.15 7.32 17.05
C GLU A 138 8.15 7.12 15.91
N GLY A 139 8.25 8.12 15.00
CA GLY A 139 9.06 7.97 13.78
C GLY A 139 10.54 7.67 14.04
N ALA A 140 11.11 8.23 15.11
CA ALA A 140 12.49 7.99 15.52
C ALA A 140 12.75 6.54 15.99
N ASP A 141 11.70 5.85 16.46
CA ASP A 141 11.78 4.47 17.00
C ASP A 141 11.45 3.40 15.95
N PHE A 142 11.14 3.79 14.72
CA PHE A 142 10.85 2.82 13.64
C PHE A 142 12.08 1.95 13.38
N LYS A 143 11.90 0.64 13.52
CA LYS A 143 12.98 -0.31 13.24
C LYS A 143 13.36 -0.29 11.75
N PRO A 144 14.66 -0.30 11.43
CA PRO A 144 15.12 -0.52 10.06
C PRO A 144 14.71 -1.93 9.60
N ALA A 145 14.58 -2.11 8.30
CA ALA A 145 14.32 -3.44 7.75
C ALA A 145 15.64 -4.21 7.56
N ARG A 146 15.66 -5.49 7.92
CA ARG A 146 16.85 -6.36 7.78
C ARG A 146 16.93 -6.92 6.35
N TRP A 147 17.35 -6.09 5.41
CA TRP A 147 17.41 -6.43 3.99
C TRP A 147 18.44 -7.50 3.63
N SER A 148 19.35 -7.87 4.56
CA SER A 148 20.27 -9.00 4.37
C SER A 148 19.56 -10.33 4.10
N LEU A 149 18.32 -10.46 4.56
CA LEU A 149 17.49 -11.66 4.40
C LEU A 149 16.61 -11.64 3.12
N ILE A 150 16.68 -10.59 2.32
CA ILE A 150 15.88 -10.53 1.09
C ILE A 150 16.40 -11.52 0.03
N PRO A 151 15.54 -12.38 -0.55
CA PRO A 151 15.96 -13.31 -1.58
C PRO A 151 16.36 -12.54 -2.85
N PRO A 152 17.60 -12.74 -3.37
CA PRO A 152 18.07 -12.03 -4.55
C PRO A 152 17.17 -12.25 -5.76
N GLY A 153 16.87 -11.17 -6.47
CA GLY A 153 16.17 -11.24 -7.75
C GLY A 153 14.72 -11.78 -7.67
N LYS A 154 14.08 -11.77 -6.51
CA LYS A 154 12.69 -12.23 -6.36
C LYS A 154 11.66 -11.09 -6.39
N TYR A 155 12.08 -9.86 -6.22
CA TYR A 155 11.22 -8.68 -6.26
C TYR A 155 11.65 -7.71 -7.36
N MET A 156 10.67 -7.04 -7.97
CA MET A 156 10.93 -6.02 -8.98
C MET A 156 11.35 -4.71 -8.33
N TRP A 157 10.64 -4.30 -7.26
CA TRP A 157 10.82 -3.03 -6.57
C TRP A 157 10.98 -3.25 -5.07
N ALA A 158 11.77 -2.39 -4.45
CA ALA A 158 11.81 -2.29 -2.99
C ALA A 158 10.76 -1.32 -2.48
N SER A 159 10.38 -1.47 -1.21
CA SER A 159 9.56 -0.50 -0.49
C SER A 159 10.28 0.01 0.74
N VAL A 160 10.22 1.32 0.97
CA VAL A 160 10.70 1.98 2.18
C VAL A 160 9.58 2.86 2.70
N GLN A 161 9.34 2.87 3.99
CA GLN A 161 8.37 3.74 4.62
C GLN A 161 9.08 4.93 5.25
N THR A 162 8.63 6.15 4.95
CA THR A 162 9.23 7.39 5.49
C THR A 162 8.31 8.09 6.49
N VAL A 163 7.00 7.84 6.41
CA VAL A 163 6.00 8.39 7.33
C VAL A 163 4.83 7.44 7.52
N ARG A 164 4.33 7.32 8.75
CA ARG A 164 3.06 6.67 9.11
C ARG A 164 2.06 7.69 9.60
N GLY A 165 0.79 7.47 9.29
CA GLY A 165 -0.31 8.35 9.64
C GLY A 165 -0.59 9.41 8.58
N CYS A 166 -1.88 9.80 8.49
CA CYS A 166 -2.36 10.77 7.50
C CYS A 166 -3.27 11.79 8.17
N PRO A 167 -3.04 13.10 8.00
CA PRO A 167 -3.87 14.13 8.65
C PRO A 167 -5.28 14.24 8.08
N LYS A 168 -5.55 13.56 6.96
CA LYS A 168 -6.88 13.53 6.33
C LYS A 168 -7.79 12.51 7.02
N HIS A 169 -9.10 12.61 6.78
CA HIS A 169 -10.13 11.78 7.42
C HIS A 169 -11.15 11.23 6.42
N CYS A 170 -10.69 10.88 5.22
CA CYS A 170 -11.54 10.31 4.17
C CYS A 170 -12.36 9.13 4.71
N SER A 171 -13.66 9.07 4.35
CA SER A 171 -14.61 8.11 4.95
C SER A 171 -14.30 6.65 4.62
N PHE A 172 -13.73 6.39 3.44
CA PHE A 172 -13.36 5.06 2.94
C PHE A 172 -11.98 4.57 3.43
N CYS A 173 -11.18 5.43 4.09
CA CYS A 173 -9.81 5.12 4.47
C CYS A 173 -9.71 4.74 5.95
N SER A 174 -9.02 3.64 6.25
CA SER A 174 -8.77 3.20 7.63
C SER A 174 -7.51 3.81 8.26
N VAL A 175 -6.56 4.30 7.46
CA VAL A 175 -5.24 4.77 7.90
C VAL A 175 -5.32 5.76 9.06
N TRP A 176 -6.13 6.80 8.94
CA TRP A 176 -6.21 7.81 9.98
C TRP A 176 -6.79 7.29 11.31
N LYS A 177 -7.52 6.16 11.29
CA LYS A 177 -7.99 5.46 12.50
C LYS A 177 -6.92 4.50 13.06
N THR A 178 -6.31 3.69 12.20
CA THR A 178 -5.32 2.68 12.60
C THR A 178 -3.96 3.29 12.90
N ASP A 179 -3.44 4.11 12.00
CA ASP A 179 -2.11 4.72 12.11
C ASP A 179 -2.15 6.14 12.71
N GLY A 180 -3.34 6.76 12.73
CA GLY A 180 -3.59 8.06 13.32
C GLY A 180 -3.48 9.22 12.34
N GLN A 181 -3.93 10.39 12.81
CA GLN A 181 -3.93 11.64 12.04
C GLN A 181 -2.65 12.49 12.24
N ARG A 182 -1.79 12.14 13.21
CA ARG A 182 -0.48 12.76 13.36
C ARG A 182 0.53 12.02 12.52
N PRO A 183 1.11 12.63 11.48
CA PRO A 183 2.19 12.02 10.71
C PRO A 183 3.42 11.80 11.59
N ARG A 184 3.95 10.59 11.60
CA ARG A 184 5.14 10.17 12.36
C ARG A 184 6.26 9.89 11.36
N GLN A 185 7.17 10.83 11.20
CA GLN A 185 8.24 10.79 10.20
C GLN A 185 9.47 10.08 10.76
N ARG A 186 10.10 9.24 9.95
CA ARG A 186 11.41 8.67 10.24
C ARG A 186 12.49 9.71 10.04
N THR A 187 13.61 9.56 10.76
CA THR A 187 14.79 10.38 10.53
C THR A 187 15.29 10.22 9.10
N VAL A 188 15.82 11.30 8.54
CA VAL A 188 16.34 11.31 7.16
C VAL A 188 17.44 10.27 7.00
N ASP A 189 18.37 10.22 7.97
CA ASP A 189 19.52 9.30 7.93
C ASP A 189 19.09 7.83 7.94
N ALA A 190 18.11 7.45 8.77
CA ALA A 190 17.57 6.09 8.79
C ALA A 190 16.90 5.69 7.46
N VAL A 191 16.20 6.62 6.82
CA VAL A 191 15.58 6.38 5.51
C VAL A 191 16.64 6.23 4.43
N ILE A 192 17.63 7.14 4.38
CA ILE A 192 18.69 7.10 3.37
C ILE A 192 19.57 5.87 3.54
N GLY A 193 19.94 5.52 4.78
CA GLY A 193 20.71 4.31 5.08
C GLY A 193 20.01 3.05 4.54
N GLU A 194 18.70 2.93 4.77
CA GLU A 194 17.91 1.80 4.26
C GLU A 194 17.84 1.78 2.72
N ILE A 195 17.68 2.93 2.07
CA ILE A 195 17.67 3.05 0.60
C ILE A 195 19.02 2.67 0.00
N VAL A 196 20.11 3.09 0.64
CA VAL A 196 21.48 2.75 0.18
C VAL A 196 21.73 1.25 0.29
N ASP A 197 21.33 0.60 1.39
CA ASP A 197 21.45 -0.86 1.51
C ASP A 197 20.68 -1.58 0.39
N LEU A 198 19.48 -1.12 0.08
CA LEU A 198 18.68 -1.63 -1.04
C LEU A 198 19.38 -1.41 -2.40
N ARG A 199 19.98 -0.23 -2.63
CA ARG A 199 20.71 0.04 -3.90
C ARG A 199 21.95 -0.84 -4.02
N ARG A 200 22.67 -1.09 -2.94
CA ARG A 200 23.81 -2.03 -2.91
C ARG A 200 23.39 -3.44 -3.34
N ARG A 201 22.15 -3.85 -3.03
CA ARG A 201 21.55 -5.15 -3.41
C ARG A 201 20.96 -5.17 -4.81
N GLY A 202 21.01 -4.06 -5.54
CA GLY A 202 20.56 -3.96 -6.94
C GLY A 202 19.17 -3.35 -7.13
N PHE A 203 18.52 -2.87 -6.09
CA PHE A 203 17.25 -2.15 -6.25
C PHE A 203 17.53 -0.71 -6.68
N TRP A 204 17.02 -0.32 -7.84
CA TRP A 204 17.09 1.05 -8.35
C TRP A 204 15.74 1.75 -8.36
N PHE A 205 14.64 0.99 -8.28
CA PHE A 205 13.30 1.52 -8.12
C PHE A 205 12.81 1.25 -6.70
N VAL A 206 12.46 2.32 -5.97
CA VAL A 206 12.00 2.27 -4.58
C VAL A 206 10.65 2.96 -4.44
N ALA A 207 9.67 2.22 -3.95
CA ALA A 207 8.41 2.81 -3.53
C ALA A 207 8.55 3.36 -2.10
N LEU A 208 8.35 4.66 -1.95
CA LEU A 208 8.15 5.28 -0.65
C LEU A 208 6.70 4.98 -0.24
N ALA A 209 6.53 3.88 0.51
CA ALA A 209 5.23 3.31 0.88
C ALA A 209 4.62 4.06 2.07
N ASP A 210 4.37 5.33 1.85
CA ASP A 210 3.87 6.27 2.86
C ASP A 210 2.35 6.39 2.80
N ASP A 211 1.74 6.70 3.91
CA ASP A 211 0.30 6.98 3.98
C ASP A 211 -0.04 8.30 3.27
N ASN A 212 0.83 9.29 3.39
CA ASN A 212 0.78 10.53 2.63
C ASN A 212 2.17 11.22 2.66
N PHE A 213 2.84 11.27 1.54
CA PHE A 213 4.17 11.91 1.42
C PHE A 213 4.12 13.45 1.56
N TYR A 214 2.95 14.07 1.41
CA TYR A 214 2.70 15.50 1.62
C TYR A 214 1.84 15.72 2.88
N PRO A 215 2.40 15.52 4.08
CA PRO A 215 1.64 15.52 5.32
C PRO A 215 1.23 16.91 5.81
N VAL A 216 1.85 17.98 5.30
CA VAL A 216 1.56 19.38 5.66
C VAL A 216 1.31 20.18 4.41
N THR A 217 0.11 20.76 4.30
CA THR A 217 -0.29 21.59 3.16
C THR A 217 0.01 23.07 3.41
N LEU A 218 0.04 23.87 2.34
CA LEU A 218 0.13 25.33 2.46
C LEU A 218 -1.06 25.91 3.23
N ASP A 219 -2.24 25.33 3.07
CA ASP A 219 -3.44 25.77 3.80
C ASP A 219 -3.37 25.45 5.31
N ASP A 220 -2.77 24.30 5.69
CA ASP A 220 -2.53 23.97 7.11
C ASP A 220 -1.66 25.03 7.78
N LEU A 221 -0.57 25.46 7.11
CA LEU A 221 0.31 26.52 7.59
C LEU A 221 -0.43 27.86 7.69
N ALA A 222 -1.21 28.20 6.66
CA ALA A 222 -1.99 29.44 6.63
C ALA A 222 -3.07 29.45 7.72
N LYS A 223 -3.75 28.32 7.97
CA LYS A 223 -4.76 28.17 9.03
C LYS A 223 -4.14 28.35 10.42
N ALA A 224 -3.00 27.70 10.70
CA ALA A 224 -2.29 27.84 11.97
C ALA A 224 -1.84 29.29 12.20
N GLY A 225 -1.31 29.95 11.16
CA GLY A 225 -0.92 31.37 11.21
C GLY A 225 -2.11 32.29 11.51
N ARG A 226 -3.25 32.11 10.84
CA ARG A 226 -4.46 32.93 11.08
C ARG A 226 -5.03 32.74 12.49
N ARG A 227 -4.90 31.54 13.07
CA ARG A 227 -5.36 31.26 14.45
C ARG A 227 -4.38 31.72 15.52
N ALA A 228 -3.24 32.29 15.14
CA ALA A 228 -2.15 32.66 16.02
C ALA A 228 -1.66 31.51 16.93
N ASP A 229 -1.83 30.27 16.50
CA ASP A 229 -1.34 29.08 17.18
C ASP A 229 0.15 28.88 16.83
N LYS A 230 1.01 29.56 17.59
CA LYS A 230 2.46 29.54 17.35
C LYS A 230 3.05 28.15 17.50
N THR A 231 2.63 27.39 18.49
CA THR A 231 3.14 26.03 18.74
C THR A 231 2.83 25.13 17.57
N ARG A 232 1.55 25.11 17.14
CA ARG A 232 1.13 24.31 16.00
C ARG A 232 1.81 24.72 14.69
N LEU A 233 1.99 26.02 14.49
CA LEU A 233 2.67 26.55 13.30
C LEU A 233 4.13 26.09 13.24
N GLU A 234 4.86 26.12 14.34
CA GLU A 234 6.26 25.66 14.38
C GLU A 234 6.35 24.14 14.20
N GLU A 235 5.45 23.33 14.79
CA GLU A 235 5.38 21.91 14.53
C GLU A 235 5.17 21.59 13.04
N LEU A 236 4.25 22.28 12.38
CA LEU A 236 3.96 22.08 10.95
C LEU A 236 5.15 22.49 10.09
N LYS A 237 5.83 23.60 10.43
CA LYS A 237 7.05 24.03 9.74
C LYS A 237 8.17 23.01 9.87
N ALA A 238 8.39 22.50 11.08
CA ALA A 238 9.41 21.47 11.33
C ALA A 238 9.12 20.20 10.53
N MET A 239 7.88 19.70 10.57
CA MET A 239 7.45 18.53 9.82
C MET A 239 7.63 18.71 8.29
N ARG A 240 7.33 19.91 7.79
CA ARG A 240 7.55 20.23 6.37
C ARG A 240 9.05 20.32 6.05
N ALA A 241 9.86 20.91 6.89
CA ALA A 241 11.31 21.03 6.70
C ALA A 241 11.97 19.65 6.57
N GLU A 242 11.59 18.69 7.42
CA GLU A 242 12.05 17.29 7.32
C GLU A 242 11.73 16.64 5.96
N ARG A 243 10.57 16.95 5.33
CA ARG A 243 10.26 16.47 3.97
C ARG A 243 11.20 17.05 2.93
N PHE A 244 11.51 18.34 3.01
CA PHE A 244 12.46 18.96 2.10
C PHE A 244 13.88 18.45 2.32
N GLU A 245 14.29 18.21 3.57
CA GLU A 245 15.57 17.60 3.90
C GLU A 245 15.69 16.18 3.32
N LEU A 246 14.65 15.35 3.50
CA LEU A 246 14.62 14.02 2.89
C LEU A 246 14.74 14.10 1.37
N MET A 247 14.00 14.99 0.70
CA MET A 247 14.09 15.14 -0.76
C MET A 247 15.46 15.65 -1.20
N ALA A 248 16.09 16.53 -0.43
CA ALA A 248 17.45 16.96 -0.69
C ALA A 248 18.46 15.81 -0.58
N ALA A 249 18.31 14.98 0.45
CA ALA A 249 19.15 13.80 0.64
C ALA A 249 18.94 12.73 -0.46
N LEU A 250 17.69 12.51 -0.90
CA LEU A 250 17.39 11.63 -2.03
C LEU A 250 18.03 12.13 -3.33
N ALA A 251 18.14 13.44 -3.52
CA ALA A 251 18.78 14.05 -4.69
C ALA A 251 20.31 13.84 -4.74
N GLU A 252 20.94 13.49 -3.63
CA GLU A 252 22.38 13.17 -3.55
C GLU A 252 22.68 11.71 -3.90
N LEU A 253 21.65 10.85 -3.96
CA LEU A 253 21.79 9.45 -4.32
C LEU A 253 22.09 9.26 -5.82
N PRO A 254 22.57 8.07 -6.24
CA PRO A 254 22.84 7.81 -7.67
C PRO A 254 21.67 8.17 -8.56
N GLY A 255 21.94 8.89 -9.65
CA GLY A 255 20.91 9.42 -10.55
C GLY A 255 20.10 8.37 -11.32
N ASP A 256 20.48 7.09 -11.24
CA ASP A 256 19.70 5.97 -11.78
C ASP A 256 18.61 5.49 -10.84
N MET A 257 18.61 5.91 -9.57
CA MET A 257 17.54 5.59 -8.63
C MET A 257 16.27 6.38 -8.95
N VAL A 258 15.14 5.70 -8.91
CA VAL A 258 13.81 6.28 -9.17
C VAL A 258 12.88 5.99 -8.01
N PHE A 259 12.13 7.00 -7.59
CA PHE A 259 11.20 6.89 -6.49
C PHE A 259 9.76 7.08 -6.95
N PHE A 260 8.86 6.35 -6.29
CA PHE A 260 7.41 6.45 -6.42
C PHE A 260 6.80 6.61 -5.04
N THR A 261 5.74 7.41 -4.88
CA THR A 261 5.10 7.63 -3.58
C THR A 261 3.59 7.70 -3.66
N GLN A 262 2.92 7.89 -2.52
CA GLN A 262 1.51 8.24 -2.42
C GLN A 262 1.38 9.65 -1.86
N ILE A 263 0.50 10.46 -2.46
CA ILE A 263 0.41 11.89 -2.15
C ILE A 263 -1.01 12.41 -2.36
N THR A 264 -1.43 13.38 -1.58
CA THR A 264 -2.68 14.08 -1.82
C THR A 264 -2.55 15.11 -2.96
N MET A 265 -3.67 15.38 -3.64
CA MET A 265 -3.71 16.30 -4.79
C MET A 265 -3.30 17.73 -4.44
N GLU A 266 -3.45 18.15 -3.21
CA GLU A 266 -3.07 19.48 -2.71
C GLU A 266 -1.60 19.82 -2.95
N ALA A 267 -0.72 18.81 -3.06
CA ALA A 267 0.69 19.02 -3.43
C ALA A 267 0.85 19.70 -4.80
N ALA A 268 -0.14 19.65 -5.67
CA ALA A 268 -0.12 20.33 -6.96
C ALA A 268 -0.08 21.86 -6.84
N GLU A 269 -0.48 22.42 -5.71
CA GLU A 269 -0.45 23.87 -5.44
C GLU A 269 0.90 24.35 -4.88
N ASP A 270 1.74 23.40 -4.49
CA ASP A 270 3.03 23.68 -3.86
C ASP A 270 4.17 23.50 -4.88
N SER A 271 4.46 24.57 -5.62
CA SER A 271 5.48 24.57 -6.66
C SER A 271 6.87 24.19 -6.14
N ASP A 272 7.21 24.62 -4.92
CA ASP A 272 8.51 24.34 -4.30
C ASP A 272 8.62 22.85 -3.95
N PHE A 273 7.53 22.27 -3.44
CA PHE A 273 7.47 20.84 -3.13
C PHE A 273 7.58 19.99 -4.39
N LEU A 274 6.86 20.33 -5.46
CA LEU A 274 6.97 19.64 -6.74
C LEU A 274 8.36 19.78 -7.36
N ALA A 275 8.99 20.94 -7.24
CA ALA A 275 10.37 21.15 -7.69
C ALA A 275 11.37 20.29 -6.89
N ALA A 276 11.17 20.17 -5.58
CA ALA A 276 11.98 19.30 -4.73
C ALA A 276 11.78 17.80 -5.08
N MET A 277 10.53 17.35 -5.31
CA MET A 277 10.25 15.99 -5.80
C MET A 277 10.99 15.68 -7.11
N LYS A 278 10.97 16.63 -8.06
CA LYS A 278 11.69 16.49 -9.34
C LYS A 278 13.19 16.30 -9.13
N LYS A 279 13.82 17.13 -8.26
CA LYS A 279 15.25 17.04 -7.92
C LYS A 279 15.58 15.72 -7.23
N ALA A 280 14.71 15.25 -6.33
CA ALA A 280 14.83 13.99 -5.61
C ALA A 280 14.60 12.75 -6.49
N ASN A 281 14.39 12.92 -7.79
CA ASN A 281 14.07 11.84 -8.74
C ASN A 281 12.81 11.03 -8.36
N ILE A 282 11.84 11.66 -7.66
CA ILE A 282 10.52 11.09 -7.42
C ILE A 282 9.71 11.24 -8.70
N LYS A 283 9.74 10.20 -9.53
CA LYS A 283 9.20 10.21 -10.90
C LYS A 283 7.74 9.84 -10.98
N GLY A 284 7.16 9.31 -9.91
CA GLY A 284 5.77 8.90 -9.92
C GLY A 284 5.08 9.08 -8.58
N ALA A 285 3.77 9.30 -8.63
CA ALA A 285 2.93 9.39 -7.45
C ALA A 285 1.55 8.79 -7.70
N LEU A 286 1.07 8.00 -6.72
CA LEU A 286 -0.34 7.67 -6.63
C LEU A 286 -1.06 8.88 -6.01
N VAL A 287 -2.03 9.41 -6.74
CA VAL A 287 -2.84 10.54 -6.30
C VAL A 287 -4.29 10.08 -6.15
N GLY A 288 -4.81 10.17 -4.93
CA GLY A 288 -6.22 9.91 -4.68
C GLY A 288 -7.09 11.02 -5.24
N VAL A 289 -7.77 10.75 -6.36
CA VAL A 289 -8.76 11.67 -6.99
C VAL A 289 -10.14 11.39 -6.43
N GLU A 290 -10.50 10.13 -6.37
CA GLU A 290 -11.74 9.48 -5.93
C GLU A 290 -12.95 9.85 -6.80
N ALA A 291 -13.36 11.11 -6.84
CA ALA A 291 -14.49 11.58 -7.63
C ALA A 291 -14.14 12.84 -8.45
N VAL A 292 -14.89 13.07 -9.51
CA VAL A 292 -14.71 14.23 -10.42
C VAL A 292 -15.80 15.29 -10.23
N THR A 293 -16.76 15.02 -9.34
CA THR A 293 -17.87 15.92 -8.99
C THR A 293 -17.77 16.40 -7.55
N PRO A 294 -18.24 17.61 -7.21
CA PRO A 294 -18.24 18.09 -5.84
C PRO A 294 -19.06 17.19 -4.89
N GLU A 295 -20.18 16.65 -5.37
CA GLU A 295 -21.06 15.76 -4.62
C GLU A 295 -20.32 14.45 -4.25
N GLY A 296 -19.65 13.82 -5.23
CA GLY A 296 -18.87 12.61 -5.00
C GLY A 296 -17.69 12.82 -4.04
N LEU A 297 -17.05 13.98 -4.07
CA LEU A 297 -16.00 14.32 -3.10
C LEU A 297 -16.57 14.46 -1.67
N LYS A 298 -17.79 15.02 -1.52
CA LYS A 298 -18.47 15.08 -0.22
C LYS A 298 -18.85 13.71 0.30
N ASP A 299 -19.32 12.81 -0.56
CA ASP A 299 -19.68 11.44 -0.19
C ASP A 299 -18.53 10.72 0.53
N VAL A 300 -17.28 11.03 0.17
CA VAL A 300 -16.06 10.40 0.72
C VAL A 300 -15.27 11.30 1.66
N TYR A 301 -15.83 12.42 2.14
CA TYR A 301 -15.17 13.40 3.02
C TYR A 301 -13.85 13.92 2.44
N LYS A 302 -13.85 14.16 1.14
CA LYS A 302 -12.68 14.64 0.40
C LYS A 302 -12.96 15.96 -0.33
N ASP A 303 -13.81 16.77 0.23
CA ASP A 303 -14.21 18.12 -0.24
C ASP A 303 -13.05 19.12 -0.29
N PHE A 304 -11.90 18.78 0.29
CA PHE A 304 -10.64 19.50 0.11
C PHE A 304 -9.97 19.25 -1.27
N ASN A 305 -10.43 18.26 -2.02
CA ASN A 305 -10.00 18.01 -3.40
C ASN A 305 -10.74 18.90 -4.40
N TYR A 306 -10.25 18.90 -5.62
CA TYR A 306 -10.80 19.67 -6.73
C TYR A 306 -11.61 18.80 -7.67
N SER A 307 -12.58 19.41 -8.35
CA SER A 307 -13.45 18.79 -9.36
C SER A 307 -13.38 19.52 -10.70
N GLY A 308 -13.91 18.93 -11.75
CA GLY A 308 -14.01 19.57 -13.07
C GLY A 308 -12.67 20.01 -13.66
N GLU A 309 -12.59 21.23 -14.18
CA GLU A 309 -11.39 21.78 -14.80
C GLU A 309 -10.25 21.99 -13.80
N GLN A 310 -10.56 22.39 -12.60
CA GLN A 310 -9.54 22.55 -11.54
C GLN A 310 -8.82 21.24 -11.24
N LEU A 311 -9.52 20.11 -11.25
CA LEU A 311 -8.94 18.78 -11.14
C LEU A 311 -7.93 18.53 -12.27
N VAL A 312 -8.30 18.84 -13.52
CA VAL A 312 -7.44 18.66 -14.69
C VAL A 312 -6.15 19.46 -14.53
N ASP A 313 -6.26 20.72 -14.12
CA ASP A 313 -5.10 21.61 -13.97
C ASP A 313 -4.15 21.13 -12.86
N ARG A 314 -4.69 20.65 -11.72
CA ARG A 314 -3.88 20.09 -10.63
C ARG A 314 -3.13 18.81 -11.06
N LEU A 315 -3.79 17.91 -11.77
CA LEU A 315 -3.13 16.70 -12.27
C LEU A 315 -2.05 17.02 -13.32
N ARG A 316 -2.28 18.04 -14.16
CA ARG A 316 -1.27 18.53 -15.11
C ARG A 316 -0.05 19.16 -14.43
N ALA A 317 -0.23 19.82 -13.28
CA ALA A 317 0.87 20.41 -12.53
C ALA A 317 1.92 19.37 -12.11
N PHE A 318 1.51 18.18 -11.66
CA PHE A 318 2.43 17.07 -11.41
C PHE A 318 3.24 16.72 -12.66
N ARG A 319 2.58 16.54 -13.78
CA ARG A 319 3.23 16.17 -15.04
C ARG A 319 4.21 17.24 -15.53
N HIS A 320 3.87 18.53 -15.45
CA HIS A 320 4.76 19.63 -15.82
C HIS A 320 6.03 19.65 -14.97
N ASN A 321 5.95 19.14 -13.74
CA ASN A 321 7.09 18.96 -12.86
C ASN A 321 7.76 17.59 -13.00
N GLY A 322 7.43 16.82 -14.03
CA GLY A 322 8.07 15.52 -14.31
C GLY A 322 7.65 14.38 -13.40
N VAL A 323 6.52 14.52 -12.68
CA VAL A 323 5.94 13.47 -11.84
C VAL A 323 4.80 12.79 -12.60
N HIS A 324 4.96 11.50 -12.87
CA HIS A 324 3.94 10.66 -13.48
C HIS A 324 2.85 10.33 -12.46
N VAL A 325 1.60 10.59 -12.80
CA VAL A 325 0.47 10.33 -11.91
C VAL A 325 -0.17 8.98 -12.22
N LEU A 326 -0.36 8.18 -11.17
CA LEU A 326 -1.33 7.10 -11.09
C LEU A 326 -2.57 7.65 -10.37
N GLY A 327 -3.62 8.01 -11.10
CA GLY A 327 -4.87 8.51 -10.52
C GLY A 327 -5.75 7.38 -9.98
N SER A 328 -6.24 7.52 -8.75
CA SER A 328 -7.20 6.57 -8.15
C SER A 328 -8.59 7.18 -8.15
N PHE A 329 -9.58 6.42 -8.67
CA PHE A 329 -10.98 6.83 -8.78
C PHE A 329 -11.89 5.76 -8.18
N ILE A 330 -12.95 6.19 -7.51
CA ILE A 330 -13.97 5.32 -6.90
C ILE A 330 -15.29 5.52 -7.63
N PHE A 331 -15.96 4.43 -8.00
CA PHE A 331 -17.30 4.43 -8.56
C PHE A 331 -18.29 3.70 -7.65
N GLY A 332 -19.57 4.04 -7.79
CA GLY A 332 -20.63 3.51 -6.95
C GLY A 332 -20.86 4.36 -5.69
N LEU A 333 -20.39 5.60 -5.72
CA LEU A 333 -20.73 6.59 -4.69
C LEU A 333 -22.21 6.96 -4.76
N PRO A 334 -22.88 7.27 -3.63
CA PRO A 334 -24.33 7.57 -3.62
C PRO A 334 -24.75 8.68 -4.59
N SER A 335 -23.87 9.65 -4.82
CA SER A 335 -24.11 10.76 -5.75
C SER A 335 -23.81 10.43 -7.21
N ASP A 336 -23.17 9.29 -7.52
CA ASP A 336 -22.88 8.92 -8.91
C ASP A 336 -24.14 8.80 -9.76
N ARG A 337 -24.01 9.12 -11.03
CA ARG A 337 -25.03 8.99 -12.06
C ARG A 337 -24.40 8.28 -13.26
N PRO A 338 -25.22 7.74 -14.18
CA PRO A 338 -24.68 7.12 -15.40
C PRO A 338 -23.67 7.99 -16.15
N GLU A 339 -23.88 9.31 -16.16
CA GLU A 339 -23.04 10.30 -16.83
C GLU A 339 -21.71 10.53 -16.13
N THR A 340 -21.63 10.26 -14.81
CA THR A 340 -20.40 10.41 -14.00
C THR A 340 -19.27 9.54 -14.54
N PHE A 341 -19.58 8.35 -15.02
CA PHE A 341 -18.58 7.41 -15.56
C PHE A 341 -17.92 7.96 -16.81
N GLU A 342 -18.71 8.47 -17.76
CA GLU A 342 -18.20 9.09 -18.99
C GLU A 342 -17.43 10.38 -18.69
N LEU A 343 -17.94 11.22 -17.78
CA LEU A 343 -17.26 12.43 -17.33
C LEU A 343 -15.90 12.10 -16.72
N THR A 344 -15.84 11.09 -15.86
CA THR A 344 -14.59 10.63 -15.23
C THR A 344 -13.59 10.17 -16.30
N ALA A 345 -14.01 9.36 -17.26
CA ALA A 345 -13.16 8.92 -18.36
C ALA A 345 -12.58 10.11 -19.15
N LYS A 346 -13.43 11.08 -19.53
CA LYS A 346 -13.01 12.29 -20.26
C LYS A 346 -12.03 13.17 -19.47
N LEU A 347 -12.29 13.38 -18.16
CA LEU A 347 -11.40 14.20 -17.31
C LEU A 347 -10.07 13.49 -17.07
N ALA A 348 -10.07 12.18 -16.84
CA ALA A 348 -8.85 11.39 -16.71
C ALA A 348 -7.98 11.45 -17.98
N GLU A 349 -8.59 11.34 -19.17
CA GLU A 349 -7.87 11.47 -20.44
C GLU A 349 -7.28 12.89 -20.64
N ARG A 350 -8.08 13.91 -20.37
CA ARG A 350 -7.69 15.32 -20.54
C ARG A 350 -6.62 15.77 -19.55
N SER A 351 -6.60 15.20 -18.35
CA SER A 351 -5.60 15.52 -17.31
C SER A 351 -4.20 15.02 -17.67
N GLY A 352 -4.09 14.09 -18.64
CA GLY A 352 -2.81 13.53 -19.08
C GLY A 352 -2.11 12.68 -18.03
N ILE A 353 -2.86 12.12 -17.05
CA ILE A 353 -2.30 11.16 -16.09
C ILE A 353 -1.74 9.94 -16.82
N THR A 354 -0.69 9.38 -16.28
CA THR A 354 0.05 8.28 -16.91
C THR A 354 -0.71 6.96 -16.79
N PHE A 355 -1.18 6.66 -15.58
CA PHE A 355 -1.99 5.49 -15.25
C PHE A 355 -3.23 5.91 -14.47
N ALA A 356 -4.25 5.09 -14.47
CA ALA A 356 -5.42 5.24 -13.64
C ALA A 356 -5.89 3.89 -13.12
N GLN A 357 -6.41 3.88 -11.90
CA GLN A 357 -7.22 2.78 -11.38
C GLN A 357 -8.63 3.27 -11.12
N PHE A 358 -9.59 2.49 -11.59
CA PHE A 358 -11.01 2.75 -11.42
C PHE A 358 -11.60 1.60 -10.60
N VAL A 359 -11.89 1.86 -9.34
CA VAL A 359 -12.37 0.83 -8.40
C VAL A 359 -13.82 1.07 -8.03
N MET A 360 -14.55 0.02 -7.71
CA MET A 360 -15.90 0.13 -7.16
C MET A 360 -15.81 0.31 -5.65
N LEU A 361 -16.70 1.13 -5.10
CA LEU A 361 -16.78 1.35 -3.66
C LEU A 361 -16.87 0.03 -2.91
N THR A 362 -15.84 -0.24 -2.14
CA THR A 362 -15.76 -1.42 -1.29
C THR A 362 -15.60 -0.95 0.16
N PRO A 363 -16.56 -1.25 1.03
CA PRO A 363 -16.44 -0.87 2.42
C PRO A 363 -15.39 -1.76 3.10
N PHE A 364 -14.26 -1.16 3.45
CA PHE A 364 -13.19 -1.86 4.17
C PHE A 364 -13.37 -1.70 5.68
N PRO A 365 -13.14 -2.77 6.46
CA PRO A 365 -13.14 -2.69 7.92
C PRO A 365 -12.28 -1.56 8.48
N GLY A 366 -12.73 -0.96 9.58
CA GLY A 366 -12.05 0.17 10.21
C GLY A 366 -12.33 1.53 9.58
N THR A 367 -13.12 1.60 8.50
CA THR A 367 -13.52 2.86 7.85
C THR A 367 -14.85 3.39 8.38
N VAL A 368 -15.14 4.68 8.12
CA VAL A 368 -16.45 5.28 8.42
C VAL A 368 -17.54 4.64 7.57
N ASP A 369 -17.25 4.45 6.28
CA ASP A 369 -18.20 3.86 5.33
C ASP A 369 -18.57 2.43 5.71
N PHE A 370 -17.58 1.64 6.17
CA PHE A 370 -17.85 0.29 6.65
C PHE A 370 -18.75 0.29 7.89
N ALA A 371 -18.47 1.14 8.87
CA ALA A 371 -19.26 1.21 10.09
C ALA A 371 -20.71 1.65 9.82
N ALA A 372 -20.91 2.62 8.91
CA ALA A 372 -22.23 3.05 8.48
C ALA A 372 -22.99 1.94 7.74
N TRP A 373 -22.30 1.25 6.82
CA TRP A 373 -22.87 0.14 6.08
C TRP A 373 -23.20 -1.06 7.00
N GLU A 374 -22.30 -1.44 7.90
CA GLU A 374 -22.51 -2.52 8.86
C GLU A 374 -23.75 -2.25 9.71
N LYS A 375 -23.90 -1.02 10.23
CA LYS A 375 -25.06 -0.59 10.99
C LYS A 375 -26.37 -0.68 10.17
N SER A 376 -26.32 -0.31 8.88
CA SER A 376 -27.50 -0.38 8.00
C SER A 376 -27.98 -1.83 7.75
N MET A 377 -27.08 -2.81 7.92
CA MET A 377 -27.36 -4.24 7.70
C MET A 377 -27.75 -5.00 8.99
N GLU A 378 -27.79 -4.33 10.15
CA GLU A 378 -28.08 -5.00 11.44
C GLU A 378 -29.50 -5.59 11.49
N SER A 379 -30.49 -4.86 10.93
CA SER A 379 -31.93 -5.28 10.98
C SER A 379 -32.29 -6.37 9.97
N ASP A 380 -31.59 -6.43 8.85
CA ASP A 380 -31.83 -7.42 7.78
C ASP A 380 -30.49 -7.76 7.09
N PRO A 381 -29.69 -8.65 7.69
CA PRO A 381 -28.38 -8.98 7.15
C PRO A 381 -28.49 -9.88 5.92
N THR A 382 -28.15 -9.34 4.77
CA THR A 382 -27.94 -10.15 3.57
C THR A 382 -26.84 -11.19 3.81
N ARG A 383 -27.11 -12.45 3.49
CA ARG A 383 -26.17 -13.57 3.66
C ARG A 383 -25.88 -14.27 2.35
N ILE A 384 -24.63 -14.68 2.18
CA ILE A 384 -24.16 -15.54 1.09
C ILE A 384 -23.47 -16.74 1.71
N GLU A 385 -23.91 -17.95 1.38
CA GLU A 385 -23.41 -19.19 2.01
C GLU A 385 -23.53 -19.17 3.56
N GLY A 386 -24.54 -18.53 4.09
CA GLY A 386 -24.74 -18.37 5.53
C GLY A 386 -23.84 -17.29 6.18
N ILE A 387 -22.93 -16.68 5.45
CA ILE A 387 -21.99 -15.66 5.90
C ILE A 387 -22.64 -14.27 5.70
N PRO A 388 -22.71 -13.41 6.74
CA PRO A 388 -23.17 -12.04 6.56
C PRO A 388 -22.31 -11.29 5.52
N LEU A 389 -22.95 -10.50 4.66
CA LEU A 389 -22.26 -9.72 3.65
C LEU A 389 -21.23 -8.75 4.27
N THR A 390 -21.48 -8.29 5.48
CA THR A 390 -20.56 -7.46 6.28
C THR A 390 -19.29 -8.22 6.73
N ARG A 391 -19.21 -9.52 6.46
CA ARG A 391 -18.02 -10.36 6.62
C ARG A 391 -17.58 -10.92 5.26
N HIS A 392 -17.66 -10.08 4.22
CA HIS A 392 -17.44 -10.46 2.83
C HIS A 392 -16.11 -11.19 2.56
N TRP A 393 -15.07 -10.93 3.36
CA TRP A 393 -13.77 -11.62 3.22
C TRP A 393 -13.83 -13.11 3.57
N LEU A 394 -14.81 -13.52 4.38
CA LEU A 394 -15.05 -14.93 4.71
C LEU A 394 -15.86 -15.67 3.61
N ILE A 395 -16.53 -14.92 2.74
CA ILE A 395 -17.28 -15.50 1.62
C ILE A 395 -16.30 -16.06 0.60
N PRO A 396 -16.49 -17.30 0.10
CA PRO A 396 -15.62 -17.87 -0.93
C PRO A 396 -15.43 -16.92 -2.11
N LYS A 397 -14.18 -16.71 -2.56
CA LYS A 397 -13.81 -15.69 -3.56
C LYS A 397 -14.68 -15.72 -4.83
N GLY A 398 -15.08 -16.92 -5.29
CA GLY A 398 -15.95 -17.07 -6.46
C GLY A 398 -17.41 -16.65 -6.25
N LYS A 399 -17.84 -16.45 -5.00
CA LYS A 399 -19.22 -16.09 -4.62
C LYS A 399 -19.34 -14.67 -4.07
N GLN A 400 -18.22 -13.95 -3.91
CA GLN A 400 -18.22 -12.57 -3.46
C GLN A 400 -18.88 -11.66 -4.51
N PRO A 401 -19.80 -10.75 -4.11
CA PRO A 401 -20.35 -9.77 -5.02
C PRO A 401 -19.27 -8.79 -5.49
N LYS A 402 -19.51 -8.09 -6.59
CA LYS A 402 -18.62 -7.05 -7.11
C LYS A 402 -18.95 -5.67 -6.56
N VAL A 403 -20.19 -5.47 -6.18
CA VAL A 403 -20.67 -4.26 -5.51
C VAL A 403 -21.33 -4.69 -4.21
N TYR A 404 -20.85 -4.16 -3.11
CA TYR A 404 -21.30 -4.54 -1.77
C TYR A 404 -22.41 -3.62 -1.24
N VAL A 405 -22.32 -2.33 -1.53
CA VAL A 405 -23.25 -1.32 -1.04
C VAL A 405 -24.31 -1.06 -2.10
N PRO A 406 -25.61 -1.22 -1.77
CA PRO A 406 -26.68 -0.86 -2.69
C PRO A 406 -26.60 0.61 -3.08
N HIS A 407 -26.73 0.92 -4.37
CA HIS A 407 -26.74 2.28 -4.88
C HIS A 407 -28.18 2.78 -4.99
N PRO A 408 -28.47 4.08 -4.68
CA PRO A 408 -29.85 4.61 -4.69
C PRO A 408 -30.62 4.47 -6.01
N ILE A 409 -29.91 4.53 -7.16
CA ILE A 409 -30.56 4.58 -8.48
C ILE A 409 -29.98 3.64 -9.53
N MET A 410 -28.78 3.06 -9.31
CA MET A 410 -28.14 2.17 -10.27
C MET A 410 -28.08 0.75 -9.70
N SER A 411 -28.26 -0.24 -10.57
CA SER A 411 -28.03 -1.62 -10.20
C SER A 411 -26.53 -1.92 -10.06
N ALA A 412 -26.19 -2.97 -9.30
CA ALA A 412 -24.81 -3.44 -9.18
C ALA A 412 -24.19 -3.78 -10.57
N GLU A 413 -25.01 -4.32 -11.48
CA GLU A 413 -24.58 -4.65 -12.86
C GLU A 413 -24.32 -3.41 -13.68
N ASP A 414 -25.14 -2.34 -13.54
CA ASP A 414 -24.89 -1.05 -14.23
C ASP A 414 -23.56 -0.45 -13.78
N ILE A 415 -23.31 -0.40 -12.46
CA ILE A 415 -22.04 0.11 -11.92
C ILE A 415 -20.86 -0.70 -12.45
N ARG A 416 -20.96 -2.04 -12.39
CA ARG A 416 -19.91 -2.93 -12.87
C ARG A 416 -19.61 -2.71 -14.36
N THR A 417 -20.66 -2.69 -15.20
CA THR A 417 -20.53 -2.57 -16.66
C THR A 417 -19.97 -1.21 -17.05
N ARG A 418 -20.42 -0.13 -16.40
CA ARG A 418 -19.93 1.23 -16.66
C ARG A 418 -18.47 1.38 -16.19
N THR A 419 -18.12 0.86 -15.03
CA THR A 419 -16.72 0.85 -14.56
C THR A 419 -15.82 0.11 -15.55
N GLN A 420 -16.27 -1.05 -16.06
CA GLN A 420 -15.55 -1.78 -17.09
C GLN A 420 -15.38 -0.94 -18.35
N GLY A 421 -16.43 -0.24 -18.79
CA GLY A 421 -16.37 0.66 -19.95
C GLY A 421 -15.32 1.77 -19.80
N VAL A 422 -15.21 2.39 -18.61
CA VAL A 422 -14.19 3.40 -18.31
C VAL A 422 -12.77 2.81 -18.40
N TRP A 423 -12.56 1.61 -17.82
CA TRP A 423 -11.28 0.90 -17.95
C TRP A 423 -10.92 0.64 -19.43
N ASP A 424 -11.87 0.14 -20.21
CA ASP A 424 -11.63 -0.23 -21.60
C ASP A 424 -11.38 1.01 -22.49
N GLN A 425 -12.09 2.10 -22.23
CA GLN A 425 -11.87 3.38 -22.89
C GLN A 425 -10.48 3.94 -22.56
N PHE A 426 -10.15 4.10 -21.28
CA PHE A 426 -8.88 4.70 -20.84
C PHE A 426 -7.68 3.88 -21.31
N TYR A 427 -7.78 2.54 -21.29
CA TYR A 427 -6.72 1.63 -21.73
C TYR A 427 -6.91 1.11 -23.17
N SER A 428 -7.74 1.75 -23.99
CA SER A 428 -7.79 1.46 -25.43
C SER A 428 -6.42 1.73 -26.08
N TRP A 429 -6.09 1.03 -27.17
CA TRP A 429 -4.81 1.23 -27.86
C TRP A 429 -4.61 2.69 -28.30
N ARG A 430 -5.67 3.34 -28.78
CA ARG A 430 -5.66 4.75 -29.18
C ARG A 430 -5.26 5.65 -28.01
N ASN A 431 -5.92 5.49 -26.85
CA ASN A 431 -5.71 6.36 -25.69
C ASN A 431 -4.37 6.07 -25.00
N VAL A 432 -3.92 4.81 -24.99
CA VAL A 432 -2.57 4.46 -24.50
C VAL A 432 -1.50 5.08 -25.40
N TRP A 433 -1.65 5.01 -26.73
CA TRP A 433 -0.72 5.64 -27.65
C TRP A 433 -0.67 7.16 -27.48
N ALA A 434 -1.82 7.82 -27.34
CA ALA A 434 -1.88 9.25 -27.08
C ALA A 434 -1.13 9.64 -25.79
N ARG A 435 -1.21 8.83 -24.73
CA ARG A 435 -0.47 9.06 -23.49
C ARG A 435 1.00 8.65 -23.56
N ALA A 436 1.41 7.82 -24.51
CA ALA A 436 2.79 7.38 -24.66
C ALA A 436 3.79 8.53 -24.94
N HIS A 437 3.28 9.72 -25.28
CA HIS A 437 4.09 10.94 -25.37
C HIS A 437 4.60 11.45 -23.99
N CYS A 438 4.22 10.80 -22.88
CA CYS A 438 4.83 11.06 -21.57
C CYS A 438 6.29 10.60 -21.48
N VAL A 439 6.76 9.78 -22.42
CA VAL A 439 8.15 9.33 -22.55
C VAL A 439 8.70 9.67 -23.95
N GLU A 440 9.99 9.98 -24.02
CA GLU A 440 10.60 10.57 -25.23
C GLU A 440 10.90 9.55 -26.32
N SER A 441 11.63 8.45 -25.98
CA SER A 441 12.11 7.51 -27.01
C SER A 441 11.01 6.58 -27.51
N LEU A 442 11.09 6.17 -28.77
CA LEU A 442 10.17 5.20 -29.36
C LEU A 442 10.18 3.86 -28.59
N LYS A 443 11.36 3.41 -28.15
CA LYS A 443 11.47 2.20 -27.33
C LYS A 443 10.70 2.34 -26.00
N SER A 444 10.83 3.48 -25.33
CA SER A 444 10.10 3.77 -24.11
C SER A 444 8.60 3.86 -24.35
N ARG A 445 8.14 4.41 -25.49
CA ARG A 445 6.72 4.46 -25.85
C ARG A 445 6.14 3.06 -26.05
N VAL A 446 6.85 2.18 -26.74
CA VAL A 446 6.43 0.78 -26.91
C VAL A 446 6.38 0.06 -25.55
N ALA A 447 7.41 0.23 -24.70
CA ALA A 447 7.42 -0.31 -23.36
C ALA A 447 6.24 0.20 -22.52
N PHE A 448 5.96 1.51 -22.56
CA PHE A 448 4.81 2.12 -21.89
C PHE A 448 3.48 1.50 -22.33
N MET A 449 3.31 1.27 -23.65
CA MET A 449 2.09 0.63 -24.18
C MET A 449 1.92 -0.79 -23.64
N LEU A 450 2.99 -1.58 -23.64
CA LEU A 450 2.97 -2.95 -23.09
C LEU A 450 2.67 -2.94 -21.59
N ILE A 451 3.36 -2.10 -20.83
CA ILE A 451 3.14 -1.96 -19.38
C ILE A 451 1.70 -1.53 -19.10
N SER A 452 1.15 -0.58 -19.86
CA SER A 452 -0.24 -0.13 -19.70
C SER A 452 -1.24 -1.27 -19.93
N LYS A 453 -1.01 -2.12 -20.94
CA LYS A 453 -1.88 -3.28 -21.19
C LYS A 453 -1.73 -4.36 -20.11
N LEU A 454 -0.52 -4.60 -19.63
CA LEU A 454 -0.27 -5.51 -18.52
C LEU A 454 -0.92 -5.02 -17.23
N TYR A 455 -0.81 -3.73 -16.93
CA TYR A 455 -1.45 -3.10 -15.78
C TYR A 455 -2.97 -3.27 -15.84
N ARG A 456 -3.60 -2.97 -16.99
CA ARG A 456 -5.02 -3.22 -17.21
C ARG A 456 -5.38 -4.70 -16.99
N GLN A 457 -4.58 -5.62 -17.52
CA GLN A 457 -4.81 -7.06 -17.38
C GLN A 457 -4.66 -7.53 -15.92
N MET A 458 -3.69 -6.99 -15.20
CA MET A 458 -3.47 -7.28 -13.78
C MET A 458 -4.72 -6.92 -12.97
N TYR A 459 -5.27 -5.72 -13.15
CA TYR A 459 -6.50 -5.30 -12.47
C TYR A 459 -7.73 -6.11 -12.88
N ALA A 460 -7.83 -6.49 -14.15
CA ALA A 460 -8.88 -7.40 -14.62
C ALA A 460 -8.88 -8.73 -13.85
N ASN A 461 -7.69 -9.19 -13.47
CA ASN A 461 -7.51 -10.48 -12.80
C ASN A 461 -7.67 -10.42 -11.27
N THR A 462 -7.53 -9.24 -10.65
CA THR A 462 -7.71 -9.09 -9.19
C THR A 462 -9.16 -9.16 -8.75
N GLY A 463 -10.12 -9.12 -9.69
CA GLY A 463 -11.55 -9.12 -9.38
C GLY A 463 -12.07 -7.81 -8.78
N ILE A 464 -11.20 -6.82 -8.55
CA ILE A 464 -11.61 -5.51 -8.01
C ILE A 464 -12.40 -4.70 -9.05
N ALA A 465 -12.09 -4.89 -10.32
CA ALA A 465 -12.70 -4.13 -11.42
C ALA A 465 -13.39 -4.97 -12.50
N THR A 466 -13.29 -6.30 -12.50
CA THR A 466 -13.82 -7.15 -13.59
C THR A 466 -14.05 -8.60 -13.19
N ASP A 467 -14.71 -9.39 -14.08
CA ASP A 467 -15.08 -10.77 -13.85
C ASP A 467 -13.91 -11.69 -13.45
N SER A 468 -14.12 -12.42 -12.36
CA SER A 468 -13.19 -13.42 -11.81
C SER A 468 -13.01 -14.68 -12.68
N ALA A 469 -13.83 -14.86 -13.72
CA ALA A 469 -13.83 -16.07 -14.54
C ALA A 469 -12.55 -16.31 -15.37
N ARG A 470 -11.68 -15.30 -15.51
CA ARG A 470 -10.43 -15.38 -16.28
C ARG A 470 -9.17 -15.63 -15.45
N ILE A 471 -9.27 -15.70 -14.13
CA ILE A 471 -8.12 -15.78 -13.21
C ILE A 471 -7.23 -17.01 -13.47
N ASN A 472 -7.83 -18.17 -13.74
CA ASN A 472 -7.06 -19.43 -13.88
C ASN A 472 -6.18 -19.52 -15.14
N ARG A 473 -6.53 -18.84 -16.23
CA ARG A 473 -5.70 -18.83 -17.45
C ARG A 473 -4.59 -17.79 -17.42
N SER A 474 -4.74 -16.73 -16.63
CA SER A 474 -3.79 -15.63 -16.61
C SER A 474 -2.62 -15.83 -15.63
N ALA A 475 -2.75 -16.69 -14.60
CA ALA A 475 -1.67 -16.97 -13.66
C ALA A 475 -0.44 -17.55 -14.35
N THR A 476 -0.64 -18.44 -15.34
CA THR A 476 0.44 -19.00 -16.15
C THR A 476 1.11 -17.94 -17.03
N TRP A 477 0.33 -17.08 -17.68
CA TRP A 477 0.85 -15.97 -18.49
C TRP A 477 1.53 -14.91 -17.63
N ALA A 478 0.97 -14.58 -16.45
CA ALA A 478 1.59 -13.65 -15.51
C ALA A 478 2.98 -14.14 -15.07
N ARG A 479 3.13 -15.43 -14.78
CA ARG A 479 4.43 -16.06 -14.45
C ARG A 479 5.43 -15.99 -15.61
N LEU A 480 4.97 -16.22 -16.85
CA LEU A 480 5.82 -16.14 -18.04
C LEU A 480 6.31 -14.73 -18.33
N ILE A 481 5.49 -13.71 -18.05
CA ILE A 481 5.81 -12.30 -18.29
C ILE A 481 6.56 -11.68 -17.09
N ALA A 482 6.26 -12.11 -15.86
CA ALA A 482 6.88 -11.58 -14.66
C ALA A 482 8.40 -11.77 -14.64
N LYS A 483 8.92 -12.93 -15.05
CA LYS A 483 10.37 -13.21 -15.10
C LYS A 483 11.16 -12.30 -16.05
N PRO A 484 10.75 -12.07 -17.32
CA PRO A 484 11.41 -11.10 -18.19
C PRO A 484 11.31 -9.65 -17.66
N LEU A 485 10.16 -9.25 -17.14
CA LEU A 485 10.00 -7.92 -16.54
C LEU A 485 10.91 -7.74 -15.32
N GLN A 486 11.00 -8.74 -14.46
CA GLN A 486 11.90 -8.70 -13.32
C GLN A 486 13.36 -8.46 -13.78
N LYS A 487 13.84 -9.14 -14.83
CA LYS A 487 15.19 -8.89 -15.37
C LYS A 487 15.38 -7.44 -15.85
N ILE A 488 14.33 -6.81 -16.38
CA ILE A 488 14.35 -5.41 -16.80
C ILE A 488 14.43 -4.48 -15.59
N PHE A 489 13.70 -4.81 -14.52
CA PHE A 489 13.63 -4.00 -13.30
C PHE A 489 14.72 -4.34 -12.27
N SER A 490 15.41 -5.47 -12.39
CA SER A 490 16.56 -5.80 -11.54
C SER A 490 17.77 -5.01 -12.00
N GLY A 491 18.25 -4.10 -11.17
CA GLY A 491 19.51 -3.40 -11.38
C GLY A 491 20.71 -4.30 -11.03
N LYS A 492 21.87 -3.88 -11.47
CA LYS A 492 23.11 -4.51 -11.01
C LYS A 492 23.38 -4.09 -9.56
N PRO A 493 23.74 -5.02 -8.66
CA PRO A 493 24.21 -4.66 -7.34
C PRO A 493 25.39 -3.67 -7.40
N MET A 494 25.44 -2.74 -6.46
CA MET A 494 26.52 -1.78 -6.29
C MET A 494 27.08 -1.87 -4.86
N PRO A 495 27.79 -2.96 -4.50
CA PRO A 495 28.23 -3.20 -3.11
C PRO A 495 29.16 -2.10 -2.59
N GLU A 496 29.92 -1.44 -3.47
CA GLU A 496 30.86 -0.37 -3.12
C GLU A 496 30.24 1.03 -3.22
N LEU A 497 28.89 1.15 -3.27
CA LEU A 497 28.25 2.45 -3.31
C LEU A 497 28.70 3.29 -2.12
N GLN A 498 29.44 4.36 -2.39
CA GLN A 498 29.82 5.35 -1.40
C GLN A 498 28.61 6.24 -1.09
N VAL A 499 28.40 6.46 0.17
CA VAL A 499 27.34 7.35 0.68
C VAL A 499 28.00 8.63 1.12
N PRO A 500 27.34 9.79 1.01
CA PRO A 500 27.80 10.99 1.69
C PRO A 500 28.14 10.69 3.14
N ARG A 501 29.29 11.16 3.63
CA ARG A 501 29.85 10.81 4.97
C ARG A 501 28.88 10.97 6.12
N ARG A 502 27.92 11.89 6.01
CA ARG A 502 26.87 12.11 7.02
C ARG A 502 25.94 10.91 7.23
N PHE A 503 25.83 10.01 6.25
CA PHE A 503 24.97 8.80 6.33
C PHE A 503 25.75 7.51 6.63
N GLU A 504 27.10 7.56 6.69
CA GLU A 504 27.93 6.38 6.94
C GLU A 504 27.78 5.82 8.35
N ALA A 505 27.49 6.68 9.33
CA ALA A 505 27.43 6.31 10.74
C ALA A 505 26.28 5.33 11.06
N GLU A 506 25.15 5.38 10.33
CA GLU A 506 24.00 4.51 10.58
C GLU A 506 24.06 3.16 9.86
N LEU A 507 24.98 3.00 8.88
CA LEU A 507 25.15 1.73 8.18
C LEU A 507 25.81 0.65 9.05
N HIS A 508 26.46 1.03 10.16
CA HIS A 508 27.15 0.11 11.06
C HIS A 508 26.29 -0.42 12.22
N VAL A 509 25.06 0.04 12.38
CA VAL A 509 24.14 -0.38 13.46
C VAL A 509 23.30 -1.63 13.08
N GLY A 510 23.48 -2.14 11.87
CA GLY A 510 22.71 -3.29 11.32
C GLY A 510 23.55 -4.50 10.90
N VAL A 511 24.77 -4.67 11.44
CA VAL A 511 25.61 -5.86 11.24
C VAL A 511 25.58 -6.74 12.46
#